data_7452f2934e2eceafd914f0c90612fbba
#
_entry.id   7452f2934e2eceafd914f0c90612fbba
#
_cell.length_a   1.000
_cell.length_b   1.000
_cell.length_c   1.000
_cell.angle_alpha   90.00
_cell.angle_beta   90.00
_cell.angle_gamma   90.00
#
_symmetry.space_group_name_H-M   'P 1'
#
loop_
_entity.id
_entity.type
_entity.pdbx_description
1 polymer ?
#
loop_
_entity_poly.entity_id
_entity_poly.type
_entity_poly.pdbx_seq_one_letter_code
_entity_poly.pdbx_strand_id
1 'polypeptide(L)'
;ACRRLGVPVVHGACVGWRGTVLPVAWGRGACYRCVFEDLPAGDDAPDCATAGVYGPVTSVVGSLMAADALALAAGDFERAGAVARYDGWTQRFRATPIARRPGCSLCGDDAAPPPLDAARYRLACALDPT
;
A
#
# COMPACT_ATOMS: atom_id res chain seq x y z
N ALA A 1 -11.43 6.23 1.62
CA ALA A 1 -12.65 5.52 2.05
C ALA A 1 -12.40 4.73 3.33
N CYS A 2 -11.53 3.72 3.36
CA CYS A 2 -11.31 2.81 4.50
C CYS A 2 -11.04 3.55 5.82
N ARG A 3 -10.19 4.60 5.80
CA ARG A 3 -9.93 5.41 7.00
C ARG A 3 -11.20 6.07 7.58
N ARG A 4 -12.09 6.56 6.71
CA ARG A 4 -13.35 7.22 7.15
C ARG A 4 -14.35 6.23 7.72
N LEU A 5 -14.32 4.99 7.25
CA LEU A 5 -15.20 3.91 7.70
C LEU A 5 -14.58 3.09 8.86
N GLY A 6 -13.34 3.38 9.25
CA GLY A 6 -12.64 2.61 10.27
C GLY A 6 -12.27 1.18 9.85
N VAL A 7 -12.41 0.85 8.56
CA VAL A 7 -12.16 -0.50 8.04
C VAL A 7 -10.66 -0.68 7.78
N PRO A 8 -10.03 -1.75 8.29
CA PRO A 8 -8.66 -2.09 7.95
C PRO A 8 -8.47 -2.29 6.45
N VAL A 9 -7.25 -2.14 5.96
CA VAL A 9 -6.94 -2.31 4.54
C VAL A 9 -5.56 -2.94 4.37
N VAL A 10 -5.41 -3.80 3.36
CA VAL A 10 -4.12 -4.35 2.98
C VAL A 10 -3.74 -3.80 1.61
N HIS A 11 -2.63 -3.09 1.54
CA HIS A 11 -2.03 -2.64 0.28
C HIS A 11 -1.05 -3.67 -0.24
N GLY A 12 -1.15 -3.99 -1.53
CA GLY A 12 -0.17 -4.79 -2.24
C GLY A 12 0.27 -4.08 -3.52
N ALA A 13 1.54 -4.17 -3.85
CA ALA A 13 2.10 -3.66 -5.09
C ALA A 13 3.19 -4.59 -5.61
N CYS A 14 3.27 -4.68 -6.95
CA CYS A 14 4.29 -5.47 -7.63
C CYS A 14 4.86 -4.66 -8.80
N VAL A 15 6.18 -4.62 -8.91
CA VAL A 15 6.89 -4.05 -10.06
C VAL A 15 8.11 -4.92 -10.36
N GLY A 16 8.20 -5.45 -11.58
CA GLY A 16 9.25 -6.38 -11.95
C GLY A 16 9.29 -7.59 -10.99
N TRP A 17 10.45 -7.87 -10.43
CA TRP A 17 10.69 -8.94 -9.46
C TRP A 17 10.39 -8.55 -8.01
N ARG A 18 9.88 -7.35 -7.75
CA ARG A 18 9.67 -6.85 -6.39
C ARG A 18 8.19 -6.80 -6.04
N GLY A 19 7.88 -7.29 -4.86
CA GLY A 19 6.57 -7.22 -4.25
C GLY A 19 6.60 -6.50 -2.91
N THR A 20 5.51 -5.81 -2.58
CA THR A 20 5.37 -5.10 -1.30
C THR A 20 3.96 -5.32 -0.76
N VAL A 21 3.84 -5.61 0.54
CA VAL A 21 2.55 -5.69 1.24
C VAL A 21 2.62 -4.81 2.48
N LEU A 22 1.55 -4.06 2.75
CA LEU A 22 1.38 -3.23 3.92
C LEU A 22 -0.03 -3.41 4.49
N PRO A 23 -0.21 -4.21 5.55
CA PRO A 23 -1.44 -4.25 6.31
C PRO A 23 -1.58 -3.00 7.16
N VAL A 24 -2.75 -2.37 7.14
CA VAL A 24 -3.07 -1.14 7.87
C VAL A 24 -4.27 -1.36 8.76
N ALA A 25 -4.08 -1.17 10.06
CA ALA A 25 -5.15 -1.03 11.04
C ALA A 25 -5.06 0.36 11.68
N TRP A 26 -6.19 1.07 11.71
CA TRP A 26 -6.20 2.47 12.16
C TRP A 26 -5.87 2.58 13.65
N GLY A 27 -4.93 3.46 13.97
CA GLY A 27 -4.40 3.64 15.33
C GLY A 27 -3.32 2.63 15.73
N ARG A 28 -2.96 1.68 14.84
CA ARG A 28 -1.95 0.65 15.10
C ARG A 28 -0.87 0.68 14.02
N GLY A 29 0.26 1.31 14.29
CA GLY A 29 1.37 1.42 13.34
C GLY A 29 1.12 2.42 12.20
N ALA A 30 1.98 2.35 11.19
CA ALA A 30 1.95 3.25 10.04
C ALA A 30 0.78 2.94 9.10
N CYS A 31 0.19 3.97 8.53
CA CYS A 31 -0.69 3.85 7.37
C CYS A 31 0.09 4.06 6.06
N TYR A 32 -0.60 3.91 4.92
CA TYR A 32 0.01 4.12 3.61
C TYR A 32 0.70 5.49 3.47
N ARG A 33 0.07 6.57 3.97
CA ARG A 33 0.64 7.93 3.93
C ARG A 33 1.78 8.16 4.92
N CYS A 34 1.96 7.30 5.91
CA CYS A 34 3.16 7.33 6.74
C CYS A 34 4.39 6.84 5.97
N VAL A 35 4.20 5.91 5.05
CA VAL A 35 5.26 5.30 4.24
C VAL A 35 5.48 6.11 2.95
N PHE A 36 4.38 6.49 2.28
CA PHE A 36 4.39 7.23 1.02
C PHE A 36 3.63 8.54 1.20
N GLU A 37 4.35 9.61 1.49
CA GLU A 37 3.76 10.90 1.84
C GLU A 37 3.06 11.53 0.65
N ASP A 38 3.73 11.55 -0.49
CA ASP A 38 3.24 12.12 -1.73
C ASP A 38 3.12 11.07 -2.83
N LEU A 39 2.31 11.39 -3.83
CA LEU A 39 2.31 10.65 -5.07
C LEU A 39 3.59 11.02 -5.85
N PRO A 40 4.28 10.05 -6.46
CA PRO A 40 5.39 10.38 -7.33
C PRO A 40 4.90 11.32 -8.42
N ALA A 41 5.65 12.41 -8.66
CA ALA A 41 5.34 13.37 -9.68
C ALA A 41 6.03 12.96 -10.99
N GLY A 42 5.28 12.98 -12.10
CA GLY A 42 5.82 12.78 -13.44
C GLY A 42 6.24 11.34 -13.76
N ASP A 43 7.10 11.21 -14.76
CA ASP A 43 7.57 9.94 -15.34
C ASP A 43 8.61 9.20 -14.50
N ASP A 44 8.97 9.73 -13.33
CA ASP A 44 10.03 9.16 -12.47
C ASP A 44 9.61 7.89 -11.70
N ALA A 45 8.33 7.55 -11.69
CA ALA A 45 7.86 6.32 -11.08
C ALA A 45 7.81 5.20 -12.14
N PRO A 46 8.60 4.12 -11.99
CA PRO A 46 8.45 2.98 -12.87
C PRO A 46 7.01 2.46 -12.75
N ASP A 47 6.27 2.54 -13.84
CA ASP A 47 4.93 1.99 -13.92
C ASP A 47 4.96 0.50 -14.30
N CYS A 48 3.83 -0.19 -14.11
CA CYS A 48 3.74 -1.60 -14.48
C CYS A 48 3.78 -1.82 -15.98
N ALA A 49 3.50 -0.80 -16.80
CA ALA A 49 3.52 -0.90 -18.26
C ALA A 49 4.96 -0.91 -18.79
N THR A 50 5.83 -0.09 -18.20
CA THR A 50 7.24 -0.01 -18.61
C THR A 50 8.13 -1.06 -17.94
N ALA A 51 7.94 -1.29 -16.62
CA ALA A 51 8.77 -2.23 -15.86
C ALA A 51 8.28 -3.68 -15.93
N GLY A 52 7.03 -3.90 -16.34
CA GLY A 52 6.39 -5.20 -16.31
C GLY A 52 6.12 -5.71 -14.89
N VAL A 53 5.46 -6.85 -14.81
CA VAL A 53 5.18 -7.56 -13.56
C VAL A 53 5.29 -9.06 -13.80
N TYR A 54 6.03 -9.77 -12.94
CA TYR A 54 6.17 -11.21 -13.06
C TYR A 54 5.06 -11.93 -12.28
N GLY A 55 4.31 -12.83 -12.98
CA GLY A 55 3.19 -13.59 -12.41
C GLY A 55 3.50 -14.29 -11.08
N PRO A 56 4.63 -15.00 -10.92
CA PRO A 56 4.98 -15.62 -9.63
C PRO A 56 5.08 -14.62 -8.48
N VAL A 57 5.56 -13.40 -8.74
CA VAL A 57 5.66 -12.35 -7.70
C VAL A 57 4.27 -11.88 -7.28
N THR A 58 3.36 -11.67 -8.24
CA THR A 58 1.98 -11.27 -7.93
C THR A 58 1.24 -12.34 -7.14
N SER A 59 1.48 -13.62 -7.45
CA SER A 59 0.88 -14.75 -6.72
C SER A 59 1.33 -14.76 -5.24
N VAL A 60 2.63 -14.58 -4.99
CA VAL A 60 3.17 -14.50 -3.62
C VAL A 60 2.58 -13.30 -2.88
N VAL A 61 2.57 -12.12 -3.51
CA VAL A 61 2.01 -10.89 -2.91
C VAL A 61 0.53 -11.06 -2.62
N GLY A 62 -0.25 -11.62 -3.55
CA GLY A 62 -1.67 -11.87 -3.36
C GLY A 62 -1.95 -12.83 -2.19
N SER A 63 -1.14 -13.88 -2.04
CA SER A 63 -1.26 -14.82 -0.91
C SER A 63 -0.94 -14.15 0.43
N LEU A 64 0.08 -13.31 0.47
CA LEU A 64 0.42 -12.52 1.67
C LEU A 64 -0.69 -11.53 2.03
N MET A 65 -1.24 -10.83 1.02
CA MET A 65 -2.38 -9.92 1.23
C MET A 65 -3.60 -10.65 1.80
N ALA A 66 -3.90 -11.83 1.28
CA ALA A 66 -5.02 -12.65 1.78
C ALA A 66 -4.78 -13.08 3.24
N ALA A 67 -3.57 -13.54 3.57
CA ALA A 67 -3.22 -13.90 4.94
C ALA A 67 -3.34 -12.72 5.90
N ASP A 68 -2.86 -11.54 5.51
CA ASP A 68 -2.97 -10.32 6.32
C ASP A 68 -4.43 -9.85 6.46
N ALA A 69 -5.23 -9.97 5.40
CA ALA A 69 -6.65 -9.63 5.46
C ALA A 69 -7.43 -10.54 6.43
N LEU A 70 -7.14 -11.84 6.41
CA LEU A 70 -7.73 -12.80 7.36
C LEU A 70 -7.29 -12.52 8.80
N ALA A 71 -6.01 -12.22 9.03
CA ALA A 71 -5.49 -11.86 10.34
C ALA A 71 -6.20 -10.59 10.88
N LEU A 72 -6.27 -9.53 10.07
CA LEU A 72 -6.98 -8.29 10.44
C LEU A 72 -8.46 -8.53 10.73
N ALA A 73 -9.13 -9.38 9.95
CA ALA A 73 -10.52 -9.76 10.17
C ALA A 73 -10.73 -10.55 11.48
N ALA A 74 -9.74 -11.36 11.86
CA ALA A 74 -9.72 -12.09 13.13
C ALA A 74 -9.31 -11.23 14.34
N GLY A 75 -8.98 -9.94 14.13
CA GLY A 75 -8.55 -9.04 15.21
C GLY A 75 -7.06 -9.16 15.56
N ASP A 76 -6.27 -9.85 14.75
CA ASP A 76 -4.82 -9.89 14.88
C ASP A 76 -4.20 -8.70 14.12
N PHE A 77 -3.56 -7.80 14.85
CA PHE A 77 -2.97 -6.57 14.35
C PHE A 77 -1.44 -6.53 14.49
N GLU A 78 -0.79 -7.64 14.82
CA GLU A 78 0.66 -7.65 15.09
C GLU A 78 1.49 -7.14 13.91
N ARG A 79 1.05 -7.43 12.68
CA ARG A 79 1.75 -6.99 11.47
C ARG A 79 1.29 -5.64 10.93
N ALA A 80 0.30 -5.01 11.57
CA ALA A 80 -0.21 -3.72 11.11
C ALA A 80 0.87 -2.63 11.15
N GLY A 81 1.06 -1.94 10.02
CA GLY A 81 2.08 -0.91 9.87
C GLY A 81 3.48 -1.45 9.55
N ALA A 82 3.67 -2.76 9.40
CA ALA A 82 4.91 -3.33 8.90
C ALA A 82 4.88 -3.45 7.36
N VAL A 83 5.92 -2.98 6.69
CA VAL A 83 6.09 -3.15 5.24
C VAL A 83 6.81 -4.46 5.00
N ALA A 84 6.11 -5.44 4.46
CA ALA A 84 6.70 -6.67 3.95
C ALA A 84 7.16 -6.46 2.50
N ARG A 85 8.42 -6.78 2.22
CA ARG A 85 9.01 -6.75 0.88
C ARG A 85 9.42 -8.15 0.47
N TYR A 86 9.07 -8.51 -0.74
CA TYR A 86 9.50 -9.74 -1.38
C TYR A 86 10.34 -9.40 -2.61
N ASP A 87 11.53 -9.99 -2.68
CA ASP A 87 12.38 -9.98 -3.87
C ASP A 87 12.29 -11.37 -4.52
N GLY A 88 11.58 -11.46 -5.64
CA GLY A 88 11.35 -12.71 -6.34
C GLY A 88 12.59 -13.26 -7.04
N TRP A 89 13.57 -12.41 -7.34
CA TRP A 89 14.83 -12.86 -7.93
C TRP A 89 15.70 -13.61 -6.93
N THR A 90 15.85 -13.05 -5.72
CA THR A 90 16.65 -13.64 -4.65
C THR A 90 15.83 -14.51 -3.69
N GLN A 91 14.50 -14.54 -3.87
CA GLN A 91 13.52 -15.23 -3.02
C GLN A 91 13.61 -14.83 -1.54
N ARG A 92 13.90 -13.55 -1.29
CA ARG A 92 14.05 -13.03 0.07
C ARG A 92 12.84 -12.24 0.50
N PHE A 93 12.44 -12.45 1.75
CA PHE A 93 11.45 -11.66 2.46
C PHE A 93 12.11 -10.77 3.50
N ARG A 94 11.59 -9.55 3.62
CA ARG A 94 11.96 -8.64 4.70
C ARG A 94 10.72 -7.89 5.17
N ALA A 95 10.37 -8.02 6.44
CA ALA A 95 9.36 -7.19 7.10
C ALA A 95 10.06 -6.09 7.90
N THR A 96 9.60 -4.86 7.72
CA THR A 96 10.15 -3.69 8.42
C THR A 96 8.98 -2.96 9.09
N PRO A 97 8.90 -2.96 10.43
CA PRO A 97 7.91 -2.17 11.13
C PRO A 97 8.18 -0.68 10.91
N ILE A 98 7.14 0.07 10.63
CA ILE A 98 7.21 1.52 10.44
C ILE A 98 6.38 2.18 11.53
N ALA A 99 6.96 3.17 12.19
CA ALA A 99 6.23 3.95 13.19
C ALA A 99 5.18 4.86 12.52
N ARG A 100 4.03 5.01 13.17
CA ARG A 100 3.04 6.01 12.78
C ARG A 100 3.65 7.41 12.94
N ARG A 101 3.48 8.27 11.95
CA ARG A 101 3.91 9.67 12.03
C ARG A 101 2.82 10.52 12.70
N PRO A 102 3.11 11.25 13.79
CA PRO A 102 2.13 12.15 14.43
C PRO A 102 1.54 13.18 13.47
N GLY A 103 2.35 13.78 12.60
CA GLY A 103 1.91 14.74 11.58
C GLY A 103 1.41 14.12 10.26
N CYS A 104 1.08 12.83 10.22
CA CYS A 104 0.57 12.20 8.99
C CYS A 104 -0.76 12.79 8.55
N SER A 105 -0.89 13.24 7.30
CA SER A 105 -2.11 13.83 6.74
C SER A 105 -3.34 12.91 6.74
N LEU A 106 -3.14 11.59 6.88
CA LEU A 106 -4.23 10.61 6.83
C LEU A 106 -4.57 10.00 8.20
N CYS A 107 -3.58 9.72 9.03
CA CYS A 107 -3.77 9.04 10.31
C CYS A 107 -3.10 9.73 11.49
N GLY A 108 -2.50 10.91 11.31
CA GLY A 108 -1.88 11.71 12.36
C GLY A 108 -2.88 12.14 13.43
N ASP A 109 -2.38 12.77 14.49
CA ASP A 109 -3.19 13.12 15.67
C ASP A 109 -4.27 14.15 15.32
N ASP A 110 -3.96 15.13 14.45
CA ASP A 110 -4.86 16.16 13.96
C ASP A 110 -5.38 15.88 12.54
N ALA A 111 -5.26 14.63 12.05
CA ALA A 111 -5.59 14.32 10.67
C ALA A 111 -7.10 14.38 10.41
N ALA A 112 -7.50 15.30 9.55
CA ALA A 112 -8.82 15.33 8.92
C ALA A 112 -8.71 14.66 7.54
N PRO A 113 -9.15 13.40 7.36
CA PRO A 113 -9.09 12.75 6.06
C PRO A 113 -9.80 13.59 5.00
N PRO A 114 -9.14 13.93 3.88
CA PRO A 114 -9.73 14.80 2.87
C PRO A 114 -11.02 14.21 2.30
N PRO A 115 -11.95 15.04 1.84
CA PRO A 115 -13.17 14.56 1.19
C PRO A 115 -12.81 13.68 -0.02
N LEU A 116 -13.67 12.70 -0.30
CA LEU A 116 -13.56 11.88 -1.50
C LEU A 116 -14.07 12.72 -2.68
N ASP A 117 -13.16 13.41 -3.33
CA ASP A 117 -13.45 14.21 -4.52
C ASP A 117 -12.95 13.44 -5.75
N ALA A 118 -13.86 13.10 -6.66
CA ALA A 118 -13.52 12.39 -7.89
C ALA A 118 -12.54 13.18 -8.77
N ALA A 119 -12.58 14.51 -8.75
CA ALA A 119 -11.68 15.36 -9.52
C ALA A 119 -10.22 15.21 -9.06
N ARG A 120 -9.99 14.98 -7.75
CA ARG A 120 -8.67 14.78 -7.18
C ARG A 120 -8.01 13.47 -7.61
N TYR A 121 -8.82 12.49 -8.04
CA TYR A 121 -8.37 11.15 -8.44
C TYR A 121 -8.44 10.92 -9.95
N ARG A 122 -8.74 11.95 -10.70
CA ARG A 122 -8.58 11.92 -12.16
C ARG A 122 -7.10 12.02 -12.49
N LEU A 123 -6.40 10.89 -12.36
CA LEU A 123 -5.17 10.71 -13.10
C LEU A 123 -5.58 10.76 -14.57
N ALA A 124 -4.95 11.61 -15.34
CA ALA A 124 -5.05 11.61 -16.78
C ALA A 124 -4.41 10.30 -17.29
N CYS A 125 -5.14 9.20 -17.19
CA CYS A 125 -4.93 8.09 -18.11
C CYS A 125 -5.42 8.63 -19.45
N ALA A 126 -4.55 9.27 -20.20
CA ALA A 126 -4.71 9.43 -21.63
C ALA A 126 -4.55 8.04 -22.23
N LEU A 127 -5.61 7.24 -22.17
CA LEU A 127 -5.84 6.20 -23.13
C LEU A 127 -6.24 6.94 -24.39
N ASP A 128 -5.27 7.19 -25.25
CA ASP A 128 -5.54 7.58 -26.64
C ASP A 128 -6.35 6.43 -27.24
N PRO A 129 -7.64 6.63 -27.63
CA PRO A 129 -8.40 5.61 -28.32
C PRO A 129 -7.92 5.62 -29.77
N THR A 130 -6.95 4.76 -30.10
CA THR A 130 -6.68 4.39 -31.51
C THR A 130 -7.44 3.13 -31.85
#